data_b84eb1f568980ae0ff5efd32fb13e2f8
#
_entry.id   b84eb1f568980ae0ff5efd32fb13e2f8
#
_cell.length_a   1.000
_cell.length_b   1.000
_cell.length_c   1.000
_cell.angle_alpha   90.00
_cell.angle_beta   90.00
_cell.angle_gamma   90.00
#
_symmetry.space_group_name_H-M   'P 1'
#
loop_
_entity.id
_entity.type
_entity.pdbx_description
1 polymer ?
#
loop_
_entity_poly.entity_id
_entity_poly.type
_entity_poly.pdbx_seq_one_letter_code
_entity_poly.pdbx_strand_id
1 'polypeptide(L)'
;EIGLRHPLRVVLGDLATSPTVRRMHLPPLSESAVRTLAAGTDFDPVELHRQTGGNPFFVTEVLAAGGQGIPLTVRDAVLARAARLPSAVRAVLDAAAVIGAYAETDLLSQVVGAEVGAVEDAVAGGMLLPKDNGYAFRHELARQTILDALSPTRRVTLHRAVLQALRAVGTGPDDLARLAHHAEEAGDREAVLAYAPAAARRASSLGARREAAAQYERALRFAEDLDPLERVVLLEGFALEAYHTDQMER
;
A
#
# COMPACT_ATOMS: atom_id res chain seq x y z
N GLU A 1 -9.44 8.03 18.23
CA GLU A 1 -8.68 7.15 19.12
C GLU A 1 -7.69 7.97 19.92
N ILE A 2 -7.60 7.65 21.22
CA ILE A 2 -6.83 8.45 22.18
C ILE A 2 -5.59 7.67 22.55
N GLY A 3 -4.44 8.11 22.06
CA GLY A 3 -3.13 7.54 22.35
C GLY A 3 -2.74 7.67 23.83
N LEU A 4 -1.68 6.95 24.27
CA LEU A 4 -1.23 6.89 25.67
C LEU A 4 -0.94 8.27 26.28
N ARG A 5 -0.49 9.23 25.50
CA ARG A 5 -0.12 10.60 25.94
C ARG A 5 -1.22 11.65 25.71
N HIS A 6 -2.40 11.25 25.25
CA HIS A 6 -3.45 12.22 24.95
C HIS A 6 -4.09 12.79 26.23
N PRO A 7 -4.29 14.13 26.37
CA PRO A 7 -4.85 14.74 27.59
C PRO A 7 -6.20 14.17 28.01
N LEU A 8 -7.04 13.82 27.03
CA LEU A 8 -8.36 13.21 27.30
C LEU A 8 -8.29 11.82 27.96
N ARG A 9 -7.11 11.18 28.00
CA ARG A 9 -7.00 9.85 28.60
C ARG A 9 -7.27 9.87 30.10
N VAL A 10 -6.77 10.89 30.78
CA VAL A 10 -7.03 11.09 32.21
C VAL A 10 -8.54 11.33 32.43
N VAL A 11 -9.11 12.24 31.66
CA VAL A 11 -10.57 12.55 31.74
C VAL A 11 -11.43 11.32 31.47
N LEU A 12 -11.05 10.50 30.46
CA LEU A 12 -11.77 9.26 30.15
C LEU A 12 -11.57 8.19 31.22
N GLY A 13 -10.40 8.16 31.89
CA GLY A 13 -10.17 7.32 33.06
C GLY A 13 -11.09 7.70 34.22
N ASP A 14 -11.17 8.98 34.53
CA ASP A 14 -12.04 9.50 35.60
C ASP A 14 -13.52 9.23 35.27
N LEU A 15 -13.95 9.46 34.03
CA LEU A 15 -15.31 9.19 33.58
C LEU A 15 -15.65 7.69 33.59
N ALA A 16 -14.69 6.81 33.36
CA ALA A 16 -14.93 5.36 33.37
C ALA A 16 -15.30 4.81 34.76
N THR A 17 -14.94 5.54 35.84
CA THR A 17 -15.30 5.20 37.22
C THR A 17 -16.64 5.80 37.67
N SER A 18 -17.25 6.67 36.85
CA SER A 18 -18.53 7.31 37.17
C SER A 18 -19.71 6.38 36.85
N PRO A 19 -20.59 6.10 37.79
CA PRO A 19 -21.74 5.22 37.59
C PRO A 19 -22.79 5.79 36.62
N THR A 20 -22.74 7.09 36.33
CA THR A 20 -23.64 7.78 35.40
C THR A 20 -23.14 7.80 33.98
N VAL A 21 -21.89 7.35 33.72
CA VAL A 21 -21.26 7.35 32.39
C VAL A 21 -21.23 5.95 31.85
N ARG A 22 -21.81 5.77 30.65
CA ARG A 22 -21.74 4.53 29.89
C ARG A 22 -20.82 4.68 28.67
N ARG A 23 -19.75 3.88 28.63
CA ARG A 23 -18.87 3.82 27.47
C ARG A 23 -19.49 2.92 26.40
N MET A 24 -19.68 3.48 25.19
CA MET A 24 -20.13 2.73 24.02
C MET A 24 -18.98 2.63 23.02
N HIS A 25 -18.67 1.42 22.59
CA HIS A 25 -17.72 1.17 21.49
C HIS A 25 -18.52 1.00 20.20
N LEU A 26 -18.24 1.86 19.20
CA LEU A 26 -18.81 1.74 17.87
C LEU A 26 -17.77 1.03 16.97
N PRO A 27 -18.02 -0.20 16.54
CA PRO A 27 -17.15 -0.86 15.59
C PRO A 27 -17.27 -0.21 14.20
N PRO A 28 -16.31 -0.45 13.29
CA PRO A 28 -16.47 -0.12 11.88
C PRO A 28 -17.74 -0.78 11.30
N LEU A 29 -18.25 -0.23 10.19
CA LEU A 29 -19.34 -0.85 9.45
C LEU A 29 -18.90 -2.24 8.98
N SER A 30 -19.78 -3.23 9.14
CA SER A 30 -19.56 -4.56 8.57
C SER A 30 -19.68 -4.51 7.03
N GLU A 31 -19.12 -5.51 6.36
CA GLU A 31 -19.28 -5.64 4.89
C GLU A 31 -20.76 -5.66 4.48
N SER A 32 -21.63 -6.31 5.26
CA SER A 32 -23.07 -6.33 5.00
C SER A 32 -23.71 -4.93 5.13
N ALA A 33 -23.27 -4.11 6.09
CA ALA A 33 -23.73 -2.73 6.23
C ALA A 33 -23.24 -1.86 5.05
N VAL A 34 -21.99 -2.03 4.62
CA VAL A 34 -21.45 -1.34 3.44
C VAL A 34 -22.22 -1.76 2.18
N ARG A 35 -22.54 -3.04 2.02
CA ARG A 35 -23.37 -3.55 0.92
C ARG A 35 -24.77 -2.89 0.88
N THR A 36 -25.37 -2.68 2.05
CA THR A 36 -26.66 -1.97 2.15
C THR A 36 -26.53 -0.52 1.72
N LEU A 37 -25.46 0.18 2.13
CA LEU A 37 -25.22 1.57 1.76
C LEU A 37 -24.87 1.74 0.27
N ALA A 38 -24.19 0.78 -0.31
CA ALA A 38 -23.82 0.77 -1.74
C ALA A 38 -24.95 0.27 -2.64
N ALA A 39 -26.10 -0.15 -2.10
CA ALA A 39 -27.21 -0.65 -2.88
C ALA A 39 -27.72 0.40 -3.88
N GLY A 40 -27.81 0.01 -5.15
CA GLY A 40 -28.22 0.91 -6.24
C GLY A 40 -27.10 1.79 -6.80
N THR A 41 -25.84 1.55 -6.41
CA THR A 41 -24.66 2.16 -7.01
C THR A 41 -23.85 1.12 -7.79
N ASP A 42 -22.91 1.58 -8.63
CA ASP A 42 -22.01 0.70 -9.39
C ASP A 42 -20.78 0.22 -8.59
N PHE A 43 -20.75 0.49 -7.29
CA PHE A 43 -19.62 0.10 -6.43
C PHE A 43 -19.68 -1.36 -6.03
N ASP A 44 -18.53 -2.05 -6.10
CA ASP A 44 -18.35 -3.33 -5.43
C ASP A 44 -18.28 -3.12 -3.91
N PRO A 45 -19.26 -3.62 -3.13
CA PRO A 45 -19.28 -3.43 -1.69
C PRO A 45 -18.11 -4.06 -0.94
N VAL A 46 -17.54 -5.15 -1.44
CA VAL A 46 -16.39 -5.85 -0.85
C VAL A 46 -15.15 -4.99 -0.99
N GLU A 47 -14.92 -4.49 -2.21
CA GLU A 47 -13.79 -3.60 -2.48
C GLU A 47 -13.94 -2.26 -1.73
N LEU A 48 -15.12 -1.68 -1.70
CA LEU A 48 -15.41 -0.46 -0.92
C LEU A 48 -15.13 -0.67 0.58
N HIS A 49 -15.56 -1.81 1.14
CA HIS A 49 -15.26 -2.14 2.54
C HIS A 49 -13.75 -2.30 2.77
N ARG A 50 -13.05 -2.98 1.86
CA ARG A 50 -11.60 -3.18 1.94
C ARG A 50 -10.84 -1.84 1.92
N GLN A 51 -11.20 -0.91 1.02
CA GLN A 51 -10.55 0.39 0.88
C GLN A 51 -10.79 1.31 2.09
N THR A 52 -12.01 1.30 2.61
CA THR A 52 -12.44 2.18 3.71
C THR A 52 -12.21 1.60 5.10
N GLY A 53 -11.96 0.28 5.20
CA GLY A 53 -11.93 -0.43 6.47
C GLY A 53 -13.24 -0.33 7.25
N GLY A 54 -14.36 -0.13 6.55
CA GLY A 54 -15.68 0.10 7.16
C GLY A 54 -15.82 1.44 7.92
N ASN A 55 -14.92 2.39 7.71
CA ASN A 55 -15.06 3.72 8.31
C ASN A 55 -16.28 4.44 7.69
N PRO A 56 -17.33 4.79 8.49
CA PRO A 56 -18.54 5.39 7.96
C PRO A 56 -18.31 6.65 7.14
N PHE A 57 -17.42 7.53 7.60
CA PHE A 57 -17.06 8.76 6.89
C PHE A 57 -16.46 8.45 5.51
N PHE A 58 -15.49 7.53 5.43
CA PHE A 58 -14.88 7.17 4.14
C PHE A 58 -15.87 6.49 3.21
N VAL A 59 -16.72 5.59 3.74
CA VAL A 59 -17.77 4.93 2.93
C VAL A 59 -18.72 5.95 2.31
N THR A 60 -19.25 6.88 3.11
CA THR A 60 -20.20 7.88 2.61
C THR A 60 -19.57 8.86 1.62
N GLU A 61 -18.33 9.29 1.86
CA GLU A 61 -17.62 10.21 0.94
C GLU A 61 -17.31 9.54 -0.41
N VAL A 62 -16.87 8.28 -0.40
CA VAL A 62 -16.60 7.54 -1.65
C VAL A 62 -17.89 7.34 -2.45
N LEU A 63 -18.98 6.96 -1.79
CA LEU A 63 -20.29 6.81 -2.44
C LEU A 63 -20.80 8.14 -3.02
N ALA A 64 -20.65 9.24 -2.28
CA ALA A 64 -21.06 10.57 -2.73
C ALA A 64 -20.24 11.09 -3.93
N ALA A 65 -18.97 10.71 -4.01
CA ALA A 65 -18.09 11.10 -5.12
C ALA A 65 -18.32 10.32 -6.42
N GLY A 66 -19.18 9.29 -6.43
CA GLY A 66 -19.52 8.54 -7.62
C GLY A 66 -18.37 7.72 -8.24
N GLY A 67 -17.31 7.40 -7.47
CA GLY A 67 -16.28 6.44 -7.87
C GLY A 67 -15.09 6.99 -8.66
N GLN A 68 -14.92 8.28 -8.74
CA GLN A 68 -13.77 8.89 -9.41
C GLN A 68 -12.62 9.19 -8.44
N GLY A 69 -11.80 8.18 -8.13
CA GLY A 69 -10.62 8.36 -7.29
C GLY A 69 -10.92 8.59 -5.80
N ILE A 70 -9.93 9.10 -5.05
CA ILE A 70 -10.10 9.44 -3.63
C ILE A 70 -10.81 10.79 -3.52
N PRO A 71 -11.97 10.88 -2.82
CA PRO A 71 -12.65 12.15 -2.61
C PRO A 71 -11.74 13.20 -1.98
N LEU A 72 -11.83 14.47 -2.42
CA LEU A 72 -11.01 15.57 -1.90
C LEU A 72 -11.17 15.73 -0.38
N THR A 73 -12.38 15.55 0.14
CA THR A 73 -12.67 15.60 1.58
C THR A 73 -11.93 14.53 2.37
N VAL A 74 -11.83 13.31 1.83
CA VAL A 74 -11.05 12.21 2.42
C VAL A 74 -9.56 12.54 2.37
N ARG A 75 -9.08 12.99 1.20
CA ARG A 75 -7.69 13.40 1.00
C ARG A 75 -7.28 14.49 1.99
N ASP A 76 -8.06 15.55 2.09
CA ASP A 76 -7.80 16.69 2.98
C ASP A 76 -7.80 16.27 4.46
N ALA A 77 -8.74 15.41 4.86
CA ALA A 77 -8.79 14.89 6.22
C ALA A 77 -7.56 14.05 6.59
N VAL A 78 -7.10 13.18 5.67
CA VAL A 78 -5.90 12.35 5.88
C VAL A 78 -4.64 13.22 5.93
N LEU A 79 -4.46 14.14 4.98
CA LEU A 79 -3.30 15.02 4.93
C LEU A 79 -3.24 15.99 6.12
N ALA A 80 -4.37 16.56 6.54
CA ALA A 80 -4.45 17.40 7.73
C ALA A 80 -4.07 16.62 9.00
N ARG A 81 -4.46 15.35 9.10
CA ARG A 81 -4.05 14.48 10.21
C ARG A 81 -2.55 14.19 10.18
N ALA A 82 -2.01 13.82 9.02
CA ALA A 82 -0.59 13.57 8.85
C ALA A 82 0.26 14.82 9.13
N ALA A 83 -0.19 16.00 8.72
CA ALA A 83 0.51 17.27 8.93
C ALA A 83 0.68 17.65 10.41
N ARG A 84 -0.19 17.16 11.30
CA ARG A 84 -0.11 17.40 12.75
C ARG A 84 0.93 16.51 13.45
N LEU A 85 1.42 15.48 12.75
CA LEU A 85 2.41 14.55 13.31
C LEU A 85 3.83 15.10 13.16
N PRO A 86 4.75 14.74 14.07
CA PRO A 86 6.17 15.08 13.95
C PRO A 86 6.76 14.63 12.60
N SER A 87 7.82 15.31 12.15
CA SER A 87 8.47 14.98 10.87
C SER A 87 8.98 13.54 10.80
N ALA A 88 9.52 13.01 11.90
CA ALA A 88 9.95 11.62 11.98
C ALA A 88 8.79 10.63 11.76
N VAL A 89 7.62 10.92 12.34
CA VAL A 89 6.40 10.10 12.15
C VAL A 89 5.90 10.17 10.71
N ARG A 90 5.93 11.37 10.10
CA ARG A 90 5.59 11.51 8.67
C ARG A 90 6.53 10.71 7.77
N ALA A 91 7.84 10.69 8.07
CA ALA A 91 8.80 9.88 7.32
C ALA A 91 8.47 8.37 7.42
N VAL A 92 8.01 7.89 8.58
CA VAL A 92 7.50 6.52 8.75
C VAL A 92 6.27 6.26 7.88
N LEU A 93 5.31 7.19 7.85
CA LEU A 93 4.11 7.05 7.02
C LEU A 93 4.44 7.03 5.53
N ASP A 94 5.34 7.91 5.08
CA ASP A 94 5.82 7.96 3.69
C ASP A 94 6.43 6.61 3.28
N ALA A 95 7.34 6.08 4.10
CA ALA A 95 8.01 4.82 3.83
C ALA A 95 7.02 3.64 3.85
N ALA A 96 6.14 3.58 4.85
CA ALA A 96 5.13 2.54 4.93
C ALA A 96 4.17 2.58 3.73
N ALA A 97 3.81 3.78 3.23
CA ALA A 97 2.96 3.93 2.05
C ALA A 97 3.62 3.39 0.78
N VAL A 98 4.94 3.59 0.62
CA VAL A 98 5.74 3.10 -0.50
C VAL A 98 6.01 1.60 -0.40
N ILE A 99 6.29 1.06 0.79
CA ILE A 99 6.50 -0.37 1.01
C ILE A 99 5.26 -1.16 0.56
N GLY A 100 4.06 -0.69 0.88
CA GLY A 100 2.83 -1.30 0.39
C GLY A 100 1.73 -1.45 1.44
N ALA A 101 0.79 -2.36 1.18
CA ALA A 101 -0.34 -2.61 2.07
C ALA A 101 0.08 -3.17 3.45
N TYR A 102 1.25 -3.79 3.50
CA TYR A 102 1.89 -4.33 4.70
C TYR A 102 3.37 -3.95 4.68
N ALA A 103 3.84 -3.33 5.75
CA ALA A 103 5.23 -2.95 5.95
C ALA A 103 5.83 -3.78 7.08
N GLU A 104 6.74 -4.67 6.74
CA GLU A 104 7.48 -5.49 7.70
C GLU A 104 8.31 -4.59 8.60
N THR A 105 8.38 -4.93 9.90
CA THR A 105 9.09 -4.11 10.90
C THR A 105 10.55 -3.86 10.52
N ASP A 106 11.26 -4.91 10.11
CA ASP A 106 12.69 -4.82 9.77
C ASP A 106 12.91 -3.98 8.50
N LEU A 107 12.06 -4.20 7.47
CA LEU A 107 12.15 -3.44 6.23
C LEU A 107 11.85 -1.95 6.47
N LEU A 108 10.78 -1.65 7.21
CA LEU A 108 10.41 -0.28 7.54
C LEU A 108 11.54 0.43 8.31
N SER A 109 12.12 -0.26 9.29
CA SER A 109 13.24 0.26 10.10
C SER A 109 14.48 0.55 9.25
N GLN A 110 14.83 -0.34 8.31
CA GLN A 110 15.96 -0.15 7.39
C GLN A 110 15.74 1.04 6.44
N VAL A 111 14.52 1.18 5.91
CA VAL A 111 14.20 2.26 4.95
C VAL A 111 14.20 3.63 5.60
N VAL A 112 13.69 3.73 6.82
CA VAL A 112 13.55 5.04 7.49
C VAL A 112 14.76 5.37 8.35
N GLY A 113 15.52 4.37 8.81
CA GLY A 113 16.53 4.55 9.86
C GLY A 113 15.90 5.07 11.16
N ALA A 114 14.60 4.80 11.34
CA ALA A 114 13.79 5.44 12.36
C ALA A 114 14.01 4.83 13.73
N GLU A 115 13.97 5.71 14.74
CA GLU A 115 13.79 5.30 16.11
C GLU A 115 12.40 4.63 16.27
N VAL A 116 12.36 3.56 17.05
CA VAL A 116 11.12 2.81 17.37
C VAL A 116 9.97 3.73 17.80
N GLY A 117 10.28 4.82 18.52
CA GLY A 117 9.30 5.79 19.00
C GLY A 117 8.48 6.47 17.89
N ALA A 118 9.04 6.69 16.71
CA ALA A 118 8.31 7.30 15.61
C ALA A 118 7.24 6.35 15.02
N VAL A 119 7.51 5.05 15.03
CA VAL A 119 6.54 4.03 14.59
C VAL A 119 5.43 3.90 15.64
N GLU A 120 5.78 3.87 16.92
CA GLU A 120 4.80 3.85 18.02
C GLU A 120 3.90 5.09 17.98
N ASP A 121 4.44 6.27 17.68
CA ASP A 121 3.66 7.50 17.54
C ASP A 121 2.74 7.45 16.30
N ALA A 122 3.15 6.81 15.19
CA ALA A 122 2.29 6.58 14.03
C ALA A 122 1.09 5.67 14.37
N VAL A 123 1.32 4.64 15.18
CA VAL A 123 0.29 3.75 15.72
C VAL A 123 -0.61 4.51 16.72
N ALA A 124 -0.04 5.24 17.66
CA ALA A 124 -0.77 6.05 18.64
C ALA A 124 -1.60 7.15 17.96
N GLY A 125 -1.07 7.73 16.86
CA GLY A 125 -1.78 8.66 15.99
C GLY A 125 -2.90 7.99 15.17
N GLY A 126 -3.04 6.66 15.24
CA GLY A 126 -4.09 5.88 14.56
C GLY A 126 -3.99 5.90 13.03
N MET A 127 -2.81 6.17 12.49
CA MET A 127 -2.54 6.07 11.05
C MET A 127 -2.14 4.64 10.67
N LEU A 128 -1.33 4.01 11.52
CA LEU A 128 -0.91 2.61 11.36
C LEU A 128 -1.57 1.71 12.40
N LEU A 129 -1.68 0.44 12.08
CA LEU A 129 -2.08 -0.65 12.96
C LEU A 129 -0.95 -1.68 13.01
N PRO A 130 -0.58 -2.18 14.19
CA PRO A 130 0.30 -3.33 14.27
C PRO A 130 -0.43 -4.55 13.70
N LYS A 131 0.28 -5.35 12.93
CA LYS A 131 -0.21 -6.58 12.31
C LYS A 131 0.93 -7.58 12.21
N ASP A 132 0.78 -8.72 12.85
CA ASP A 132 1.82 -9.77 12.89
C ASP A 132 3.22 -9.19 13.19
N ASN A 133 4.18 -9.35 12.28
CA ASN A 133 5.55 -8.83 12.37
C ASN A 133 5.74 -7.51 11.61
N GLY A 134 4.72 -6.65 11.56
CA GLY A 134 4.80 -5.39 10.82
C GLY A 134 3.64 -4.46 11.09
N TYR A 135 3.39 -3.60 10.14
CA TYR A 135 2.40 -2.55 10.22
C TYR A 135 1.60 -2.44 8.92
N ALA A 136 0.34 -2.06 9.04
CA ALA A 136 -0.51 -1.71 7.91
C ALA A 136 -1.18 -0.36 8.16
N PHE A 137 -1.51 0.37 7.11
CA PHE A 137 -2.41 1.51 7.27
C PHE A 137 -3.77 1.06 7.75
N ARG A 138 -4.37 1.84 8.64
CA ARG A 138 -5.72 1.55 9.13
C ARG A 138 -6.75 1.49 7.99
N HIS A 139 -6.56 2.31 6.98
CA HIS A 139 -7.41 2.41 5.80
C HIS A 139 -6.53 2.51 4.55
N GLU A 140 -6.83 1.72 3.54
CA GLU A 140 -6.07 1.74 2.28
C GLU A 140 -6.14 3.12 1.60
N LEU A 141 -7.28 3.82 1.70
CA LEU A 141 -7.41 5.19 1.20
C LEU A 141 -6.42 6.16 1.87
N ALA A 142 -6.09 5.95 3.15
CA ALA A 142 -5.08 6.77 3.81
C ALA A 142 -3.68 6.48 3.26
N ARG A 143 -3.35 5.21 2.99
CA ARG A 143 -2.09 4.82 2.36
C ARG A 143 -1.94 5.45 0.99
N GLN A 144 -2.94 5.31 0.14
CA GLN A 144 -2.95 5.88 -1.21
C GLN A 144 -2.83 7.40 -1.17
N THR A 145 -3.57 8.07 -0.27
CA THR A 145 -3.49 9.52 -0.09
C THR A 145 -2.08 9.99 0.26
N ILE A 146 -1.40 9.30 1.19
CA ILE A 146 -0.01 9.63 1.56
C ILE A 146 0.92 9.38 0.37
N LEU A 147 0.77 8.24 -0.32
CA LEU A 147 1.58 7.89 -1.49
C LEU A 147 1.45 8.93 -2.62
N ASP A 148 0.21 9.37 -2.91
CA ASP A 148 -0.08 10.35 -3.96
C ASP A 148 0.42 11.77 -3.60
N ALA A 149 0.52 12.07 -2.31
CA ALA A 149 1.04 13.35 -1.83
C ALA A 149 2.57 13.44 -1.84
N LEU A 150 3.28 12.31 -2.05
CA LEU A 150 4.74 12.33 -2.17
C LEU A 150 5.18 13.07 -3.43
N SER A 151 6.19 13.94 -3.28
CA SER A 151 6.84 14.51 -4.45
C SER A 151 7.52 13.41 -5.28
N PRO A 152 7.65 13.59 -6.62
CA PRO A 152 8.32 12.60 -7.47
C PRO A 152 9.72 12.22 -6.97
N THR A 153 10.51 13.20 -6.55
CA THR A 153 11.85 12.96 -6.00
C THR A 153 11.81 12.11 -4.72
N ARG A 154 10.87 12.40 -3.82
CA ARG A 154 10.72 11.65 -2.56
C ARG A 154 10.28 10.22 -2.83
N ARG A 155 9.34 10.02 -3.76
CA ARG A 155 8.87 8.70 -4.19
C ARG A 155 10.03 7.85 -4.73
N VAL A 156 10.78 8.36 -5.71
CA VAL A 156 11.95 7.68 -6.27
C VAL A 156 12.98 7.32 -5.20
N THR A 157 13.28 8.26 -4.28
CA THR A 157 14.23 8.04 -3.19
C THR A 157 13.79 6.90 -2.27
N LEU A 158 12.52 6.87 -1.89
CA LEU A 158 11.96 5.83 -1.03
C LEU A 158 11.93 4.46 -1.73
N HIS A 159 11.49 4.39 -3.00
CA HIS A 159 11.53 3.14 -3.76
C HIS A 159 12.96 2.59 -3.87
N ARG A 160 13.95 3.46 -4.09
CA ARG A 160 15.37 3.07 -4.10
C ARG A 160 15.83 2.52 -2.75
N ALA A 161 15.43 3.15 -1.65
CA ALA A 161 15.75 2.67 -0.31
C ALA A 161 15.10 1.32 -0.01
N VAL A 162 13.83 1.13 -0.40
CA VAL A 162 13.15 -0.17 -0.27
C VAL A 162 13.83 -1.25 -1.11
N LEU A 163 14.18 -0.95 -2.35
CA LEU A 163 14.90 -1.88 -3.23
C LEU A 163 16.23 -2.33 -2.61
N GLN A 164 17.00 -1.40 -2.06
CA GLN A 164 18.27 -1.69 -1.38
C GLN A 164 18.06 -2.55 -0.13
N ALA A 165 17.07 -2.23 0.69
CA ALA A 165 16.76 -2.98 1.89
C ALA A 165 16.30 -4.42 1.57
N LEU A 166 15.45 -4.60 0.57
CA LEU A 166 15.01 -5.93 0.11
C LEU A 166 16.19 -6.77 -0.40
N ARG A 167 17.13 -6.17 -1.13
CA ARG A 167 18.36 -6.85 -1.58
C ARG A 167 19.25 -7.30 -0.42
N ALA A 168 19.30 -6.52 0.65
CA ALA A 168 20.15 -6.81 1.81
C ALA A 168 19.65 -8.01 2.65
N VAL A 169 18.34 -8.22 2.70
CA VAL A 169 17.74 -9.36 3.45
C VAL A 169 17.92 -10.68 2.70
N GLY A 170 18.22 -10.63 1.41
CA GLY A 170 18.33 -11.81 0.55
C GLY A 170 17.03 -12.05 -0.23
N THR A 171 17.20 -12.27 -1.52
CA THR A 171 16.08 -12.41 -2.47
C THR A 171 15.55 -13.83 -2.51
N GLY A 172 14.34 -14.02 -2.03
CA GLY A 172 13.56 -15.23 -2.30
C GLY A 172 12.85 -15.18 -3.66
N PRO A 173 12.44 -16.32 -4.22
CA PRO A 173 11.67 -16.35 -5.46
C PRO A 173 10.37 -15.55 -5.40
N ASP A 174 9.81 -15.41 -4.21
CA ASP A 174 8.54 -14.71 -3.97
C ASP A 174 8.70 -13.18 -3.87
N ASP A 175 9.94 -12.70 -3.70
CA ASP A 175 10.25 -11.26 -3.66
C ASP A 175 10.50 -10.65 -5.03
N LEU A 176 10.67 -11.46 -6.09
CA LEU A 176 11.08 -10.99 -7.42
C LEU A 176 10.14 -9.93 -8.00
N ALA A 177 8.83 -10.12 -7.89
CA ALA A 177 7.84 -9.17 -8.40
C ALA A 177 7.89 -7.84 -7.64
N ARG A 178 8.11 -7.90 -6.32
CA ARG A 178 8.25 -6.73 -5.45
C ARG A 178 9.53 -5.95 -5.76
N LEU A 179 10.64 -6.65 -5.96
CA LEU A 179 11.92 -6.06 -6.39
C LEU A 179 11.79 -5.39 -7.75
N ALA A 180 11.14 -6.05 -8.73
CA ALA A 180 10.89 -5.48 -10.05
C ALA A 180 10.03 -4.21 -9.98
N HIS A 181 9.00 -4.20 -9.13
CA HIS A 181 8.17 -3.02 -8.90
C HIS A 181 8.98 -1.85 -8.33
N HIS A 182 9.72 -2.08 -7.24
CA HIS A 182 10.50 -1.01 -6.64
C HIS A 182 11.66 -0.55 -7.52
N ALA A 183 12.22 -1.42 -8.36
CA ALA A 183 13.23 -1.07 -9.36
C ALA A 183 12.65 -0.13 -10.44
N GLU A 184 11.46 -0.45 -10.95
CA GLU A 184 10.75 0.40 -11.92
C GLU A 184 10.47 1.79 -11.37
N GLU A 185 9.87 1.87 -10.18
CA GLU A 185 9.53 3.13 -9.52
C GLU A 185 10.77 3.95 -9.09
N ALA A 186 11.91 3.28 -8.87
CA ALA A 186 13.20 3.91 -8.61
C ALA A 186 13.91 4.38 -9.89
N GLY A 187 13.45 3.97 -11.08
CA GLY A 187 14.11 4.19 -12.35
C GLY A 187 15.43 3.42 -12.50
N ASP A 188 15.59 2.30 -11.78
CA ASP A 188 16.77 1.43 -11.83
C ASP A 188 16.61 0.39 -12.95
N ARG A 189 17.01 0.80 -14.17
CA ARG A 189 16.91 -0.02 -15.38
C ARG A 189 17.58 -1.40 -15.22
N GLU A 190 18.78 -1.44 -14.67
CA GLU A 190 19.54 -2.68 -14.49
C GLU A 190 18.76 -3.66 -13.58
N ALA A 191 18.24 -3.16 -12.48
CA ALA A 191 17.45 -3.95 -11.57
C ALA A 191 16.13 -4.43 -12.21
N VAL A 192 15.44 -3.57 -12.98
CA VAL A 192 14.23 -4.00 -13.71
C VAL A 192 14.53 -5.15 -14.63
N LEU A 193 15.58 -5.04 -15.44
CA LEU A 193 15.98 -6.09 -16.40
C LEU A 193 16.47 -7.37 -15.71
N ALA A 194 16.99 -7.28 -14.49
CA ALA A 194 17.35 -8.46 -13.71
C ALA A 194 16.13 -9.15 -13.08
N TYR A 195 15.24 -8.38 -12.45
CA TYR A 195 14.16 -8.94 -11.63
C TYR A 195 12.85 -9.20 -12.38
N ALA A 196 12.45 -8.35 -13.31
CA ALA A 196 11.15 -8.49 -13.97
C ALA A 196 11.05 -9.76 -14.84
N PRO A 197 12.05 -10.13 -15.66
CA PRO A 197 12.00 -11.40 -16.39
C PRO A 197 12.04 -12.63 -15.46
N ALA A 198 12.74 -12.53 -14.33
CA ALA A 198 12.78 -13.60 -13.34
C ALA A 198 11.41 -13.76 -12.64
N ALA A 199 10.77 -12.65 -12.29
CA ALA A 199 9.41 -12.63 -11.76
C ALA A 199 8.40 -13.21 -12.77
N ALA A 200 8.53 -12.85 -14.06
CA ALA A 200 7.69 -13.38 -15.13
C ALA A 200 7.79 -14.89 -15.23
N ARG A 201 8.99 -15.44 -15.27
CA ARG A 201 9.22 -16.90 -15.31
C ARG A 201 8.64 -17.60 -14.06
N ARG A 202 8.79 -16.98 -12.88
CA ARG A 202 8.21 -17.51 -11.65
C ARG A 202 6.67 -17.52 -11.72
N ALA A 203 6.05 -16.42 -12.12
CA ALA A 203 4.60 -16.33 -12.29
C ALA A 203 4.08 -17.35 -13.31
N SER A 204 4.77 -17.49 -14.45
CA SER A 204 4.45 -18.49 -15.48
C SER A 204 4.48 -19.92 -14.93
N SER A 205 5.52 -20.26 -14.16
CA SER A 205 5.64 -21.60 -13.54
C SER A 205 4.52 -21.91 -12.54
N LEU A 206 3.89 -20.88 -11.98
CA LEU A 206 2.73 -20.99 -11.08
C LEU A 206 1.38 -20.93 -11.82
N GLY A 207 1.39 -20.78 -13.14
CA GLY A 207 0.18 -20.63 -13.95
C GLY A 207 -0.43 -19.21 -13.90
N ALA A 208 0.22 -18.25 -13.25
CA ALA A 208 -0.23 -16.86 -13.14
C ALA A 208 0.09 -16.06 -14.42
N ARG A 209 -0.54 -16.42 -15.55
CA ARG A 209 -0.24 -15.95 -16.90
C ARG A 209 -0.33 -14.42 -17.05
N ARG A 210 -1.38 -13.80 -16.49
CA ARG A 210 -1.54 -12.33 -16.55
C ARG A 210 -0.42 -11.60 -15.82
N GLU A 211 -0.03 -12.11 -14.66
CA GLU A 211 1.10 -11.56 -13.90
C GLU A 211 2.42 -11.74 -14.67
N ALA A 212 2.65 -12.92 -15.27
CA ALA A 212 3.84 -13.18 -16.08
C ALA A 212 3.92 -12.19 -17.26
N ALA A 213 2.83 -11.99 -18.00
CA ALA A 213 2.76 -11.01 -19.08
C ALA A 213 3.06 -9.59 -18.58
N ALA A 214 2.47 -9.17 -17.47
CA ALA A 214 2.72 -7.84 -16.89
C ALA A 214 4.19 -7.63 -16.49
N GLN A 215 4.85 -8.67 -15.98
CA GLN A 215 6.27 -8.60 -15.63
C GLN A 215 7.19 -8.54 -16.88
N TYR A 216 6.86 -9.28 -17.95
CA TYR A 216 7.59 -9.15 -19.23
C TYR A 216 7.37 -7.76 -19.86
N GLU A 217 6.14 -7.24 -19.84
CA GLU A 217 5.85 -5.88 -20.31
C GLU A 217 6.66 -4.84 -19.53
N ARG A 218 6.78 -4.99 -18.20
CA ARG A 218 7.65 -4.15 -17.36
C ARG A 218 9.08 -4.17 -17.84
N ALA A 219 9.65 -5.33 -18.10
CA ALA A 219 11.02 -5.46 -18.63
C ALA A 219 11.18 -4.79 -20.00
N LEU A 220 10.21 -4.96 -20.89
CA LEU A 220 10.23 -4.41 -22.24
C LEU A 220 10.25 -2.87 -22.28
N ARG A 221 9.63 -2.20 -21.28
CA ARG A 221 9.72 -0.73 -21.16
C ARG A 221 11.14 -0.21 -20.94
N PHE A 222 12.05 -1.07 -20.47
CA PHE A 222 13.45 -0.75 -20.19
C PHE A 222 14.43 -1.41 -21.16
N ALA A 223 13.93 -2.07 -22.22
CA ALA A 223 14.70 -2.91 -23.12
C ALA A 223 15.21 -2.19 -24.40
N GLU A 224 15.14 -0.85 -24.45
CA GLU A 224 15.47 -0.10 -25.69
C GLU A 224 16.92 -0.33 -26.16
N ASP A 225 17.87 -0.36 -25.21
CA ASP A 225 19.31 -0.53 -25.49
C ASP A 225 19.83 -1.96 -25.26
N LEU A 226 18.95 -2.96 -25.14
CA LEU A 226 19.37 -4.35 -25.04
C LEU A 226 19.88 -4.88 -26.39
N ASP A 227 20.73 -5.89 -26.32
CA ASP A 227 21.07 -6.68 -27.50
C ASP A 227 19.77 -7.21 -28.15
N PRO A 228 19.69 -7.19 -29.50
CA PRO A 228 18.49 -7.66 -30.20
C PRO A 228 18.05 -9.08 -29.82
N LEU A 229 18.99 -10.00 -29.53
CA LEU A 229 18.64 -11.36 -29.10
C LEU A 229 18.05 -11.38 -27.70
N GLU A 230 18.59 -10.59 -26.76
CA GLU A 230 18.02 -10.47 -25.42
C GLU A 230 16.60 -9.89 -25.46
N ARG A 231 16.38 -8.88 -26.30
CA ARG A 231 15.05 -8.29 -26.51
C ARG A 231 14.06 -9.28 -27.12
N VAL A 232 14.50 -10.12 -28.07
CA VAL A 232 13.66 -11.18 -28.66
C VAL A 232 13.19 -12.16 -27.58
N VAL A 233 14.06 -12.58 -26.67
CA VAL A 233 13.69 -13.47 -25.55
C VAL A 233 12.58 -12.88 -24.68
N LEU A 234 12.64 -11.57 -24.40
CA LEU A 234 11.59 -10.88 -23.64
C LEU A 234 10.28 -10.83 -24.42
N LEU A 235 10.33 -10.53 -25.72
CA LEU A 235 9.17 -10.47 -26.60
C LEU A 235 8.50 -11.84 -26.76
N GLU A 236 9.27 -12.90 -26.94
CA GLU A 236 8.75 -14.27 -27.01
C GLU A 236 8.05 -14.67 -25.70
N GLY A 237 8.68 -14.37 -24.56
CA GLY A 237 8.07 -14.61 -23.24
C GLY A 237 6.76 -13.86 -23.08
N PHE A 238 6.74 -12.56 -23.41
CA PHE A 238 5.53 -11.75 -23.37
C PHE A 238 4.43 -12.29 -24.29
N ALA A 239 4.76 -12.57 -25.55
CA ALA A 239 3.80 -13.05 -26.56
C ALA A 239 3.17 -14.38 -26.15
N LEU A 240 3.96 -15.31 -25.60
CA LEU A 240 3.47 -16.60 -25.11
C LEU A 240 2.45 -16.42 -23.99
N GLU A 241 2.76 -15.60 -22.99
CA GLU A 241 1.86 -15.37 -21.86
C GLU A 241 0.61 -14.58 -22.23
N ALA A 242 0.76 -13.57 -23.08
CA ALA A 242 -0.36 -12.77 -23.60
C ALA A 242 -1.31 -13.63 -24.46
N TYR A 243 -0.78 -14.51 -25.32
CA TYR A 243 -1.60 -15.44 -26.13
C TYR A 243 -2.46 -16.35 -25.27
N HIS A 244 -1.91 -16.87 -24.19
CA HIS A 244 -2.67 -17.72 -23.27
C HIS A 244 -3.76 -16.96 -22.49
N THR A 245 -3.59 -15.67 -22.23
CA THR A 245 -4.61 -14.86 -21.56
C THR A 245 -5.75 -14.47 -22.49
N ASP A 246 -5.50 -14.14 -23.73
CA ASP A 246 -6.51 -13.81 -24.75
C ASP A 246 -7.42 -15.00 -25.10
N GLN A 247 -6.90 -16.23 -25.07
CA GLN A 247 -7.72 -17.43 -25.32
C GLN A 247 -8.66 -17.77 -24.17
N MET A 248 -8.39 -17.32 -22.95
CA MET A 248 -9.25 -17.58 -21.79
C MET A 248 -10.41 -16.55 -21.67
N GLU A 249 -10.35 -15.46 -22.39
CA GLU A 249 -11.40 -14.42 -22.42
C GLU A 249 -12.39 -14.57 -23.59
N ARG A 250 -12.17 -15.57 -24.48
CA ARG A 250 -13.06 -15.95 -25.60
C ARG A 250 -13.80 -17.25 -25.30
#